data_7917817e198336f3aafa658dc6d87487
#
_entry.id   7917817e198336f3aafa658dc6d87487
#
_cell.length_a   1.000
_cell.length_b   1.000
_cell.length_c   1.000
_cell.angle_alpha   90.00
_cell.angle_beta   90.00
_cell.angle_gamma   90.00
#
_symmetry.space_group_name_H-M   'P 1'
#
loop_
_entity.id
_entity.type
_entity.pdbx_description
1 polymer ?
#
loop_
_entity_poly.entity_id
_entity_poly.type
_entity_poly.pdbx_seq_one_letter_code
_entity_poly.pdbx_strand_id
1 'polypeptide(L)'
;KDQEIKTAIATIGILFDTTDEQGDTIINHHGRLEYVGDLSSSSDAEFYFINNPSTLYNYTSNNKSEHNYRVGYGIDTTSVSGWSTVVNFERFGARGKGHSNELYLSVGYVPIDEIKYAFKINDFKNAGLEFTREVNDLDLKIVTNYDFLSVTPNYNANISISNSF
;
A
#
# COMPACT_ATOMS: atom_id res chain seq x y z
N LYS A 1 19.15 18.32 26.20
CA LYS A 1 19.62 16.91 26.19
C LYS A 1 19.20 16.33 24.87
N ASP A 2 20.17 15.79 24.12
CA ASP A 2 19.89 15.07 22.87
C ASP A 2 19.23 13.74 23.22
N GLN A 3 18.09 13.45 22.58
CA GLN A 3 17.37 12.18 22.72
C GLN A 3 17.66 11.34 21.49
N GLU A 4 18.10 10.12 21.70
CA GLU A 4 18.39 9.19 20.61
C GLU A 4 17.34 8.07 20.61
N ILE A 5 16.60 7.96 19.49
CA ILE A 5 15.66 6.87 19.25
C ILE A 5 16.35 5.87 18.34
N LYS A 6 16.55 4.64 18.82
CA LYS A 6 17.14 3.55 18.03
C LYS A 6 16.04 2.58 17.61
N THR A 7 15.86 2.42 16.31
CA THR A 7 14.98 1.40 15.74
C THR A 7 15.80 0.42 14.93
N ALA A 8 15.54 -0.88 15.10
CA ALA A 8 16.14 -1.94 14.33
C ALA A 8 15.05 -2.95 13.94
N ILE A 9 14.85 -3.16 12.65
CA ILE A 9 13.88 -4.11 12.11
C ILE A 9 14.64 -5.12 11.27
N ALA A 10 14.41 -6.40 11.50
CA ALA A 10 14.93 -7.48 10.68
C ALA A 10 13.77 -8.21 9.99
N THR A 11 13.90 -8.42 8.69
CA THR A 11 12.91 -9.14 7.89
C THR A 11 13.59 -10.35 7.24
N ILE A 12 12.95 -11.51 7.36
CA ILE A 12 13.29 -12.71 6.63
C ILE A 12 12.07 -13.24 5.90
N GLY A 13 12.21 -13.63 4.64
CA GLY A 13 11.05 -14.07 3.89
C GLY A 13 11.39 -14.77 2.60
N ILE A 14 10.33 -15.28 1.97
CA ILE A 14 10.35 -15.92 0.66
C ILE A 14 9.44 -15.09 -0.24
N LEU A 15 9.98 -14.72 -1.39
CA LEU A 15 9.23 -14.11 -2.49
C LEU A 15 9.23 -15.09 -3.65
N PHE A 16 8.12 -15.20 -4.36
CA PHE A 16 8.05 -15.93 -5.61
C PHE A 16 7.36 -15.09 -6.67
N ASP A 17 7.76 -15.30 -7.88
CA ASP A 17 7.20 -14.70 -9.08
C ASP A 17 7.27 -15.73 -10.19
N THR A 18 6.17 -15.91 -10.93
CA THR A 18 6.11 -16.83 -12.08
C THR A 18 5.15 -16.31 -13.12
N THR A 19 5.51 -16.51 -14.36
CA THR A 19 4.72 -16.07 -15.52
C THR A 19 4.24 -17.30 -16.28
N ASP A 20 2.97 -17.30 -16.65
CA ASP A 20 2.33 -18.27 -17.54
C ASP A 20 1.70 -17.56 -18.72
N GLU A 21 1.74 -18.20 -19.90
CA GLU A 21 1.16 -17.68 -21.13
C GLU A 21 0.01 -18.59 -21.55
N GLN A 22 -1.19 -18.03 -21.61
CA GLN A 22 -2.41 -18.74 -22.01
C GLN A 22 -3.05 -18.04 -23.21
N GLY A 23 -2.71 -18.53 -24.42
CA GLY A 23 -3.13 -17.90 -25.66
C GLY A 23 -2.61 -16.47 -25.77
N ASP A 24 -3.51 -15.52 -25.90
CA ASP A 24 -3.19 -14.09 -26.03
C ASP A 24 -3.09 -13.36 -24.65
N THR A 25 -3.02 -14.11 -23.57
CA THR A 25 -2.99 -13.54 -22.21
C THR A 25 -1.74 -14.00 -21.47
N ILE A 26 -1.03 -13.02 -20.90
CA ILE A 26 0.08 -13.25 -19.98
C ILE A 26 -0.49 -13.16 -18.56
N ILE A 27 -0.17 -14.15 -17.72
CA ILE A 27 -0.59 -14.26 -16.35
C ILE A 27 0.65 -14.30 -15.47
N ASN A 28 0.82 -13.31 -14.61
CA ASN A 28 1.88 -13.28 -13.62
C ASN A 28 1.32 -13.60 -12.23
N HIS A 29 1.91 -14.58 -11.57
CA HIS A 29 1.62 -14.93 -10.20
C HIS A 29 2.78 -14.47 -9.34
N HIS A 30 2.49 -13.76 -8.28
CA HIS A 30 3.50 -13.35 -7.32
C HIS A 30 3.01 -13.53 -5.89
N GLY A 31 3.94 -13.73 -4.99
CA GLY A 31 3.58 -13.88 -3.60
C GLY A 31 4.76 -13.68 -2.67
N ARG A 32 4.41 -13.50 -1.40
CA ARG A 32 5.37 -13.31 -0.32
C ARG A 32 4.94 -14.01 0.95
N LEU A 33 5.93 -14.49 1.66
CA LEU A 33 5.81 -14.92 3.05
C LEU A 33 6.97 -14.31 3.81
N GLU A 34 6.70 -13.39 4.71
CA GLU A 34 7.70 -12.64 5.44
C GLU A 34 7.46 -12.72 6.95
N TYR A 35 8.53 -12.83 7.69
CA TYR A 35 8.56 -12.62 9.12
C TYR A 35 9.35 -11.35 9.41
N VAL A 36 8.78 -10.47 10.20
CA VAL A 36 9.35 -9.18 10.55
C VAL A 36 9.54 -9.13 12.06
N GLY A 37 10.77 -9.09 12.51
CA GLY A 37 11.15 -8.91 13.91
C GLY A 37 11.53 -7.46 14.19
N ASP A 38 10.86 -6.83 15.14
CA ASP A 38 11.29 -5.55 15.68
C ASP A 38 12.30 -5.83 16.80
N LEU A 39 13.54 -5.46 16.56
CA LEU A 39 14.67 -5.59 17.48
C LEU A 39 14.93 -4.29 18.26
N SER A 40 14.07 -3.32 18.14
CA SER A 40 14.21 -2.03 18.80
C SER A 40 14.15 -2.19 20.32
N SER A 41 15.05 -1.53 21.00
CA SER A 41 15.01 -1.43 22.46
C SER A 41 13.97 -0.40 22.91
N SER A 42 13.46 -0.53 24.14
CA SER A 42 12.66 0.52 24.77
C SER A 42 13.41 1.84 24.77
N SER A 43 12.74 2.91 24.40
CA SER A 43 13.31 4.26 24.45
C SER A 43 12.63 5.05 25.58
N ASP A 44 13.45 5.69 26.41
CA ASP A 44 12.99 6.60 27.43
C ASP A 44 13.14 8.04 26.94
N ALA A 45 12.05 8.81 26.99
CA ALA A 45 12.06 10.22 26.69
C ALA A 45 11.77 11.04 27.95
N GLU A 46 12.65 11.98 28.25
CA GLU A 46 12.44 12.96 29.33
C GLU A 46 12.02 14.29 28.73
N PHE A 47 10.94 14.88 29.20
CA PHE A 47 10.50 16.20 28.78
C PHE A 47 9.99 17.04 29.97
N TYR A 48 9.98 18.34 29.81
CA TYR A 48 9.39 19.29 30.75
C TYR A 48 8.60 20.35 29.99
N PHE A 49 7.61 20.91 30.65
CA PHE A 49 6.91 22.08 30.09
C PHE A 49 7.70 23.34 30.33
N ILE A 50 7.79 24.24 29.36
CA ILE A 50 8.55 25.51 29.44
C ILE A 50 8.06 26.37 30.59
N ASN A 51 6.79 26.33 30.92
CA ASN A 51 6.18 27.04 32.02
C ASN A 51 6.36 26.35 33.38
N ASN A 52 6.89 25.13 33.43
CA ASN A 52 7.21 24.41 34.66
C ASN A 52 8.47 23.53 34.47
N PRO A 53 9.65 24.15 34.34
CA PRO A 53 10.88 23.43 34.00
C PRO A 53 11.45 22.58 35.15
N SER A 54 10.93 22.74 36.37
CA SER A 54 11.36 21.95 37.53
C SER A 54 10.71 20.56 37.60
N THR A 55 9.66 20.30 36.81
CA THR A 55 8.97 19.01 36.80
C THR A 55 9.39 18.23 35.53
N LEU A 56 10.14 17.16 35.72
CA LEU A 56 10.55 16.22 34.68
C LEU A 56 9.49 15.14 34.52
N TYR A 57 9.05 14.93 33.30
CA TYR A 57 8.15 13.85 32.94
C TYR A 57 8.93 12.80 32.13
N ASN A 58 8.82 11.56 32.58
CA ASN A 58 9.45 10.43 31.88
C ASN A 58 8.39 9.68 31.10
N TYR A 59 8.64 9.49 29.81
CA TYR A 59 7.86 8.65 28.94
C TYR A 59 8.71 7.47 28.48
N THR A 60 8.33 6.29 28.92
CA THR A 60 8.96 5.04 28.47
C THR A 60 8.12 4.44 27.37
N SER A 61 8.63 4.42 26.15
CA SER A 61 8.04 3.63 25.06
C SER A 61 8.50 2.19 25.23
N ASN A 62 7.64 1.36 25.81
CA ASN A 62 7.86 -0.08 25.85
C ASN A 62 7.57 -0.70 24.49
N ASN A 63 8.52 -0.62 23.56
CA ASN A 63 8.51 -1.46 22.39
C ASN A 63 8.86 -2.89 22.82
N LYS A 64 7.82 -3.66 23.14
CA LYS A 64 7.99 -5.11 23.19
C LYS A 64 8.34 -5.55 21.78
N SER A 65 9.44 -6.27 21.63
CA SER A 65 9.84 -6.88 20.36
C SER A 65 8.62 -7.52 19.70
N GLU A 66 8.15 -6.90 18.63
CA GLU A 66 6.95 -7.36 17.96
C GLU A 66 7.35 -8.32 16.86
N HIS A 67 6.73 -9.48 16.91
CA HIS A 67 6.86 -10.48 15.87
C HIS A 67 5.67 -10.31 14.93
N ASN A 68 5.97 -9.86 13.73
CA ASN A 68 4.97 -9.64 12.71
C ASN A 68 5.17 -10.63 11.58
N TYR A 69 4.10 -10.96 10.88
CA TYR A 69 4.16 -11.75 9.66
C TYR A 69 3.38 -11.04 8.56
N ARG A 70 3.85 -11.23 7.35
CA ARG A 70 3.19 -10.74 6.14
C ARG A 70 3.05 -11.91 5.17
N VAL A 71 1.83 -12.17 4.73
CA VAL A 71 1.50 -13.16 3.71
C VAL A 71 0.75 -12.46 2.61
N GLY A 72 1.23 -12.56 1.39
CA GLY A 72 0.61 -11.94 0.24
C GLY A 72 0.60 -12.87 -0.96
N TYR A 73 -0.42 -12.72 -1.79
CA TYR A 73 -0.54 -13.36 -3.08
C TYR A 73 -1.24 -12.44 -4.06
N GLY A 74 -0.73 -12.40 -5.28
CA GLY A 74 -1.30 -11.60 -6.34
C GLY A 74 -1.26 -12.30 -7.70
N ILE A 75 -2.17 -11.87 -8.54
CA ILE A 75 -2.28 -12.27 -9.94
C ILE A 75 -2.43 -11.01 -10.77
N ASP A 76 -1.55 -10.84 -11.75
CA ASP A 76 -1.63 -9.79 -12.75
C ASP A 76 -1.85 -10.45 -14.12
N THR A 77 -2.85 -10.00 -14.86
CA THR A 77 -3.10 -10.47 -16.20
C THR A 77 -3.01 -9.34 -17.20
N THR A 78 -2.47 -9.61 -18.38
CA THR A 78 -2.44 -8.67 -19.50
C THR A 78 -2.75 -9.42 -20.78
N SER A 79 -3.75 -8.94 -21.52
CA SER A 79 -4.16 -9.51 -22.80
C SER A 79 -3.71 -8.62 -23.96
N VAL A 80 -3.40 -9.25 -25.09
CA VAL A 80 -3.12 -8.55 -26.36
C VAL A 80 -4.29 -7.65 -26.79
N SER A 81 -5.51 -7.97 -26.37
CA SER A 81 -6.70 -7.13 -26.63
C SER A 81 -6.76 -5.84 -25.81
N GLY A 82 -5.75 -5.55 -24.98
CA GLY A 82 -5.65 -4.35 -24.17
C GLY A 82 -6.29 -4.45 -22.77
N TRP A 83 -6.86 -5.59 -22.40
CA TRP A 83 -7.37 -5.81 -21.04
C TRP A 83 -6.26 -6.17 -20.07
N SER A 84 -6.37 -5.62 -18.87
CA SER A 84 -5.51 -5.99 -17.75
C SER A 84 -6.33 -6.15 -16.48
N THR A 85 -5.93 -7.10 -15.62
CA THR A 85 -6.53 -7.30 -14.33
C THR A 85 -5.42 -7.49 -13.30
N VAL A 86 -5.55 -6.85 -12.15
CA VAL A 86 -4.67 -7.00 -11.01
C VAL A 86 -5.51 -7.37 -9.81
N VAL A 87 -5.17 -8.47 -9.16
CA VAL A 87 -5.78 -8.90 -7.90
C VAL A 87 -4.67 -9.17 -6.90
N ASN A 88 -4.61 -8.41 -5.84
CA ASN A 88 -3.62 -8.58 -4.78
C ASN A 88 -4.33 -8.72 -3.43
N PHE A 89 -3.98 -9.73 -2.70
CA PHE A 89 -4.38 -9.92 -1.31
C PHE A 89 -3.14 -9.95 -0.43
N GLU A 90 -3.17 -9.20 0.65
CA GLU A 90 -2.12 -9.19 1.65
C GLU A 90 -2.72 -9.28 3.05
N ARG A 91 -2.13 -10.10 3.90
CA ARG A 91 -2.43 -10.16 5.32
C ARG A 91 -1.18 -9.84 6.11
N PHE A 92 -1.31 -8.85 6.95
CA PHE A 92 -0.32 -8.46 7.94
C PHE A 92 -0.84 -8.74 9.33
N GLY A 93 -0.08 -9.44 10.14
CA GLY A 93 -0.46 -9.78 11.50
C GLY A 93 0.67 -9.54 12.49
N ALA A 94 0.30 -9.07 13.67
CA ALA A 94 1.20 -8.91 14.80
C ALA A 94 0.80 -9.87 15.91
N ARG A 95 1.77 -10.59 16.46
CA ARG A 95 1.52 -11.53 17.56
C ARG A 95 0.94 -10.80 18.77
N GLY A 96 -0.32 -11.11 19.11
CA GLY A 96 -1.02 -10.52 20.25
C GLY A 96 -1.68 -9.16 20.01
N LYS A 97 -1.63 -8.61 18.78
CA LYS A 97 -2.24 -7.30 18.43
C LYS A 97 -3.29 -7.36 17.32
N GLY A 98 -3.59 -8.56 16.80
CA GLY A 98 -4.54 -8.71 15.71
C GLY A 98 -3.89 -8.78 14.34
N HIS A 99 -4.69 -8.53 13.30
CA HIS A 99 -4.26 -8.58 11.91
C HIS A 99 -5.00 -7.52 11.09
N SER A 100 -4.38 -7.08 10.00
CA SER A 100 -5.02 -6.36 8.91
C SER A 100 -5.01 -7.21 7.65
N ASN A 101 -6.04 -7.04 6.83
CA ASN A 101 -6.08 -7.62 5.49
C ASN A 101 -6.24 -6.47 4.50
N GLU A 102 -5.53 -6.57 3.40
CA GLU A 102 -5.60 -5.63 2.30
C GLU A 102 -5.99 -6.41 1.04
N LEU A 103 -7.00 -5.95 0.35
CA LEU A 103 -7.38 -6.46 -0.96
C LEU A 103 -7.35 -5.32 -1.96
N TYR A 104 -6.62 -5.53 -3.03
CA TYR A 104 -6.58 -4.63 -4.17
C TYR A 104 -7.09 -5.35 -5.41
N LEU A 105 -8.05 -4.76 -6.09
CA LEU A 105 -8.57 -5.20 -7.37
C LEU A 105 -8.49 -4.02 -8.36
N SER A 106 -7.92 -4.27 -9.53
CA SER A 106 -7.93 -3.31 -10.65
C SER A 106 -8.29 -4.05 -11.94
N VAL A 107 -9.17 -3.45 -12.71
CA VAL A 107 -9.46 -3.88 -14.07
C VAL A 107 -9.18 -2.69 -14.98
N GLY A 108 -8.27 -2.87 -15.92
CA GLY A 108 -7.83 -1.87 -16.87
C GLY A 108 -8.18 -2.24 -18.28
N TYR A 109 -8.35 -1.22 -19.12
CA TYR A 109 -8.52 -1.40 -20.56
C TYR A 109 -7.76 -0.30 -21.30
N VAL A 110 -6.90 -0.71 -22.22
CA VAL A 110 -6.10 0.17 -23.08
C VAL A 110 -6.50 -0.08 -24.52
N PRO A 111 -7.56 0.58 -25.04
CA PRO A 111 -8.05 0.37 -26.41
C PRO A 111 -7.10 0.90 -27.48
N ILE A 112 -6.30 1.91 -27.12
CA ILE A 112 -5.32 2.58 -27.96
C ILE A 112 -4.12 2.91 -27.08
N ASP A 113 -2.91 2.92 -27.59
CA ASP A 113 -1.67 3.10 -26.83
C ASP A 113 -1.65 4.34 -25.92
N GLU A 114 -2.41 5.38 -26.25
CA GLU A 114 -2.43 6.65 -25.50
C GLU A 114 -3.58 6.77 -24.49
N ILE A 115 -4.50 5.79 -24.40
CA ILE A 115 -5.70 5.89 -23.56
C ILE A 115 -5.79 4.67 -22.65
N LYS A 116 -5.88 4.92 -21.33
CA LYS A 116 -6.06 3.88 -20.32
C LYS A 116 -7.27 4.18 -19.43
N TYR A 117 -8.12 3.18 -19.25
CA TYR A 117 -9.20 3.19 -18.26
C TYR A 117 -8.86 2.16 -17.19
N ALA A 118 -9.12 2.48 -15.92
CA ALA A 118 -9.00 1.51 -14.84
C ALA A 118 -10.11 1.72 -13.81
N PHE A 119 -10.67 0.62 -13.34
CA PHE A 119 -11.51 0.54 -12.16
C PHE A 119 -10.72 -0.12 -11.04
N LYS A 120 -10.75 0.47 -9.84
CA LYS A 120 -9.96 0.02 -8.70
C LYS A 120 -10.83 -0.11 -7.47
N ILE A 121 -10.62 -1.16 -6.68
CA ILE A 121 -11.19 -1.33 -5.35
C ILE A 121 -10.06 -1.59 -4.37
N ASN A 122 -10.06 -0.87 -3.25
CA ASN A 122 -9.13 -1.08 -2.14
C ASN A 122 -9.91 -1.49 -0.89
N ASP A 123 -9.56 -2.65 -0.31
CA ASP A 123 -10.05 -3.16 0.97
C ASP A 123 -11.58 -3.21 1.10
N PHE A 124 -12.32 -3.22 0.01
CA PHE A 124 -13.78 -3.03 0.01
C PHE A 124 -14.24 -1.74 0.72
N LYS A 125 -13.35 -0.77 0.88
CA LYS A 125 -13.65 0.52 1.50
C LYS A 125 -13.79 1.63 0.48
N ASN A 126 -12.93 1.57 -0.54
CA ASN A 126 -12.86 2.60 -1.56
C ASN A 126 -12.99 1.97 -2.95
N ALA A 127 -13.78 2.59 -3.80
CA ALA A 127 -13.81 2.29 -5.22
C ALA A 127 -13.43 3.54 -6.02
N GLY A 128 -12.73 3.36 -7.13
CA GLY A 128 -12.27 4.47 -7.96
C GLY A 128 -12.29 4.15 -9.44
N LEU A 129 -12.46 5.19 -10.24
CA LEU A 129 -12.23 5.15 -11.68
C LEU A 129 -11.02 6.01 -11.98
N GLU A 130 -10.15 5.50 -12.82
CA GLU A 130 -9.00 6.21 -13.35
C GLU A 130 -9.08 6.26 -14.87
N PHE A 131 -8.91 7.44 -15.39
CA PHE A 131 -8.73 7.69 -16.81
C PHE A 131 -7.38 8.35 -17.01
N THR A 132 -6.57 7.83 -17.90
CA THR A 132 -5.30 8.44 -18.29
C THR A 132 -5.25 8.57 -19.80
N ARG A 133 -4.80 9.70 -20.29
CA ARG A 133 -4.55 9.95 -21.71
C ARG A 133 -3.24 10.68 -21.88
N GLU A 134 -2.38 10.15 -22.73
CA GLU A 134 -1.15 10.81 -23.18
C GLU A 134 -1.45 11.67 -24.41
N VAL A 135 -1.00 12.93 -24.39
CA VAL A 135 -1.14 13.87 -25.51
C VAL A 135 0.14 14.72 -25.60
N ASN A 136 0.94 14.51 -26.66
CA ASN A 136 2.17 15.27 -26.90
C ASN A 136 3.11 15.32 -25.68
N ASP A 137 3.48 14.16 -25.14
CA ASP A 137 4.35 14.02 -23.95
C ASP A 137 3.73 14.57 -22.65
N LEU A 138 2.44 14.82 -22.64
CA LEU A 138 1.69 15.24 -21.45
C LEU A 138 0.70 14.12 -21.04
N ASP A 139 0.79 13.69 -19.80
CA ASP A 139 -0.17 12.78 -19.18
C ASP A 139 -1.31 13.56 -18.55
N LEU A 140 -2.50 13.43 -19.10
CA LEU A 140 -3.73 13.85 -18.44
C LEU A 140 -4.29 12.68 -17.65
N LYS A 141 -4.39 12.85 -16.34
CA LYS A 141 -4.93 11.82 -15.45
C LYS A 141 -6.13 12.36 -14.68
N ILE A 142 -7.24 11.65 -14.74
CA ILE A 142 -8.45 11.91 -13.98
C ILE A 142 -8.69 10.72 -13.07
N VAL A 143 -8.76 10.96 -11.76
CA VAL A 143 -9.01 9.93 -10.75
C VAL A 143 -10.23 10.32 -9.94
N THR A 144 -11.16 9.39 -9.79
CA THR A 144 -12.28 9.53 -8.87
C THR A 144 -12.19 8.45 -7.81
N ASN A 145 -12.50 8.81 -6.57
CA ASN A 145 -12.55 7.86 -5.45
C ASN A 145 -13.84 8.07 -4.68
N TYR A 146 -14.43 6.97 -4.28
CA TYR A 146 -15.62 6.93 -3.45
C TYR A 146 -15.37 6.02 -2.24
N ASP A 147 -15.50 6.58 -1.04
CA ASP A 147 -15.42 5.85 0.21
C ASP A 147 -16.84 5.47 0.66
N PHE A 148 -17.16 4.16 0.63
CA PHE A 148 -18.48 3.65 0.96
C PHE A 148 -18.61 3.09 2.38
N LEU A 149 -17.52 3.02 3.14
CA LEU A 149 -17.54 2.63 4.55
C LEU A 149 -17.47 3.80 5.53
N SER A 150 -17.25 5.01 5.05
CA SER A 150 -17.33 6.19 5.90
C SER A 150 -18.77 6.44 6.34
N VAL A 151 -18.96 6.86 7.59
CA VAL A 151 -20.28 7.27 8.14
C VAL A 151 -20.89 8.41 7.29
N THR A 152 -20.04 9.23 6.70
CA THR A 152 -20.39 10.20 5.67
C THR A 152 -19.67 9.81 4.38
N PRO A 153 -20.38 9.21 3.40
CA PRO A 153 -19.77 8.86 2.12
C PRO A 153 -19.02 10.04 1.52
N ASN A 154 -17.77 9.87 1.22
CA ASN A 154 -16.93 10.91 0.67
C ASN A 154 -16.61 10.60 -0.79
N TYR A 155 -16.89 11.57 -1.64
CA TYR A 155 -16.55 11.53 -3.06
C TYR A 155 -15.43 12.52 -3.32
N ASN A 156 -14.37 12.05 -3.98
CA ASN A 156 -13.22 12.86 -4.35
C ASN A 156 -12.92 12.68 -5.84
N ALA A 157 -12.71 13.79 -6.55
CA ALA A 157 -12.24 13.79 -7.93
C ALA A 157 -10.98 14.66 -8.03
N ASN A 158 -9.96 14.13 -8.68
CA ASN A 158 -8.69 14.82 -8.90
C ASN A 158 -8.34 14.78 -10.40
N ILE A 159 -7.88 15.91 -10.91
CA ILE A 159 -7.36 16.05 -12.28
C ILE A 159 -5.91 16.49 -12.15
N SER A 160 -5.00 15.76 -12.77
CA SER A 160 -3.59 16.10 -12.82
C SER A 160 -3.06 16.06 -14.25
N ILE A 161 -2.11 16.93 -14.52
CA ILE A 161 -1.36 16.96 -15.78
C ILE A 161 0.11 16.90 -15.40
N SER A 162 0.85 15.96 -15.99
CA SER A 162 2.29 15.78 -15.79
C SER A 162 3.00 15.57 -17.11
N ASN A 163 4.30 15.87 -17.16
CA ASN A 163 5.12 15.51 -18.31
C ASN A 163 5.53 14.04 -18.17
N SER A 164 5.37 13.26 -19.23
CA SER A 164 5.99 11.95 -19.38
C SER A 164 7.45 12.16 -19.82
N PHE A 165 8.40 11.87 -18.93
CA PHE A 165 9.83 11.85 -19.24
C PHE A 165 10.30 10.44 -19.54
#